data_0c0a6c059103a42f1573eafa9b9ba1ba
#
_entry.id   0c0a6c059103a42f1573eafa9b9ba1ba
#
_cell.length_a   1.000
_cell.length_b   1.000
_cell.length_c   1.000
_cell.angle_alpha   90.00
_cell.angle_beta   90.00
_cell.angle_gamma   90.00
#
_symmetry.space_group_name_H-M   'P 1'
#
loop_
_entity.id
_entity.type
_entity.pdbx_description
1 polymer ?
#
loop_
_entity_poly.entity_id
_entity_poly.type
_entity_poly.pdbx_seq_one_letter_code
_entity_poly.pdbx_strand_id
1 'polypeptide(L)'
;MRVSHLLFYPILASAVNILLSNDDGWAELNIRTFYNALTSSGNSVVISAPADNKSGTGSSDSTPQIVDSSGCQFSSCPGRSPANGYNVSNTRFNYVNSYPVTSVKYGIATLAPEFFNGKPALVVAGPNVGSNLGSTTLISGTVGAASYAASTGGVPAIAFSGSSGSQIAWTTSPVPVYSSVYATLATTLTNALLDTSTPYLPASVYLNVNFPSASASASASCTSATKFKFVLSRVNAASGSTAADVSTCGSTRLPTESNVVGTSGCYVSVSVGNAATKGDSTAANQAVVLGKLKGLLSCLP
;
A
#
# COMPACT_ATOMS: atom_id res chain seq x y z
N MET A 1 49.93 -9.07 28.17
CA MET A 1 48.88 -8.40 27.43
C MET A 1 47.81 -9.40 27.04
N ARG A 2 46.59 -9.30 27.59
CA ARG A 2 45.45 -10.16 27.18
C ARG A 2 44.67 -9.40 26.12
N VAL A 3 44.67 -9.91 24.90
CA VAL A 3 43.86 -9.36 23.80
C VAL A 3 42.44 -9.91 23.96
N SER A 4 41.52 -9.07 24.42
CA SER A 4 40.08 -9.41 24.44
C SER A 4 39.53 -9.33 23.00
N HIS A 5 39.18 -10.45 22.42
CA HIS A 5 38.44 -10.51 21.17
C HIS A 5 36.97 -10.19 21.45
N LEU A 6 36.52 -9.00 21.05
CA LEU A 6 35.11 -8.65 20.98
C LEU A 6 34.49 -9.41 19.82
N LEU A 7 33.67 -10.42 20.11
CA LEU A 7 32.85 -11.11 19.14
C LEU A 7 31.66 -10.18 18.77
N PHE A 8 31.71 -9.56 17.59
CA PHE A 8 30.56 -8.93 17.02
C PHE A 8 29.61 -10.01 16.50
N TYR A 9 28.52 -10.26 17.22
CA TYR A 9 27.39 -11.01 16.67
C TYR A 9 26.61 -10.10 15.75
N PRO A 10 26.42 -10.44 14.45
CA PRO A 10 25.52 -9.68 13.60
C PRO A 10 24.12 -9.79 14.19
N ILE A 11 23.50 -8.67 14.51
CA ILE A 11 22.08 -8.61 14.82
C ILE A 11 21.37 -8.97 13.51
N LEU A 12 20.87 -10.19 13.39
CA LEU A 12 19.99 -10.58 12.30
C LEU A 12 18.70 -9.75 12.45
N ALA A 13 18.54 -8.77 11.61
CA ALA A 13 17.28 -8.06 11.52
C ALA A 13 16.18 -9.09 11.21
N SER A 14 15.23 -9.25 12.10
CA SER A 14 14.09 -10.14 11.88
C SER A 14 13.24 -9.60 10.73
N ALA A 15 12.90 -10.46 9.76
CA ALA A 15 12.03 -10.10 8.67
C ALA A 15 10.69 -9.57 9.20
N VAL A 16 10.24 -8.42 8.72
CA VAL A 16 8.97 -7.83 9.14
C VAL A 16 7.82 -8.50 8.40
N ASN A 17 6.78 -8.88 9.14
CA ASN A 17 5.60 -9.59 8.62
C ASN A 17 4.61 -8.61 8.00
N ILE A 18 4.36 -8.73 6.70
CA ILE A 18 3.50 -7.84 5.92
C ILE A 18 2.36 -8.63 5.26
N LEU A 19 1.13 -8.19 5.47
CA LEU A 19 -0.02 -8.63 4.68
C LEU A 19 -0.19 -7.69 3.49
N LEU A 20 -0.15 -8.24 2.28
CA LEU A 20 -0.32 -7.51 1.03
C LEU A 20 -1.68 -7.83 0.41
N SER A 21 -2.44 -6.79 0.03
CA SER A 21 -3.75 -6.88 -0.63
C SER A 21 -3.86 -5.90 -1.80
N ASN A 22 -4.97 -5.91 -2.52
CA ASN A 22 -5.36 -4.91 -3.52
C ASN A 22 -6.87 -5.00 -3.80
N ASP A 23 -7.38 -4.25 -4.77
CA ASP A 23 -8.72 -4.42 -5.34
C ASP A 23 -8.69 -4.83 -6.83
N ASP A 24 -7.53 -4.75 -7.50
CA ASP A 24 -7.36 -5.15 -8.89
C ASP A 24 -7.34 -6.67 -9.11
N GLY A 25 -7.25 -7.45 -8.03
CA GLY A 25 -7.21 -8.92 -8.05
C GLY A 25 -5.83 -9.52 -7.76
N TRP A 26 -5.83 -10.73 -7.16
CA TRP A 26 -4.63 -11.44 -6.69
C TRP A 26 -3.63 -11.82 -7.79
N ALA A 27 -4.09 -11.85 -9.03
CA ALA A 27 -3.33 -12.24 -10.22
C ALA A 27 -2.99 -11.02 -11.11
N GLU A 28 -3.23 -9.79 -10.63
CA GLU A 28 -2.81 -8.58 -11.30
C GLU A 28 -1.30 -8.36 -11.13
N LEU A 29 -0.63 -7.76 -12.14
CA LEU A 29 0.83 -7.65 -12.18
C LEU A 29 1.41 -6.79 -11.07
N ASN A 30 0.79 -5.64 -10.73
CA ASN A 30 1.37 -4.71 -9.76
C ASN A 30 1.50 -5.33 -8.37
N ILE A 31 0.50 -6.08 -7.90
CA ILE A 31 0.58 -6.76 -6.59
C ILE A 31 1.71 -7.79 -6.57
N ARG A 32 1.94 -8.51 -7.69
CA ARG A 32 3.01 -9.50 -7.80
C ARG A 32 4.39 -8.85 -7.87
N THR A 33 4.52 -7.74 -8.62
CA THR A 33 5.75 -6.96 -8.69
C THR A 33 6.09 -6.36 -7.32
N PHE A 34 5.09 -5.86 -6.59
CA PHE A 34 5.28 -5.31 -5.25
C PHE A 34 5.63 -6.40 -4.23
N TYR A 35 4.98 -7.58 -4.29
CA TYR A 35 5.38 -8.73 -3.47
C TYR A 35 6.86 -9.07 -3.66
N ASN A 36 7.32 -9.15 -4.91
CA ASN A 36 8.72 -9.46 -5.22
C ASN A 36 9.67 -8.39 -4.67
N ALA A 37 9.33 -7.11 -4.79
CA ALA A 37 10.14 -6.00 -4.27
C ALA A 37 10.24 -6.03 -2.73
N LEU A 38 9.12 -6.24 -2.03
CA LEU A 38 9.08 -6.35 -0.57
C LEU A 38 9.87 -7.55 -0.06
N THR A 39 9.72 -8.72 -0.69
CA THR A 39 10.46 -9.93 -0.28
C THR A 39 11.94 -9.81 -0.58
N SER A 40 12.32 -9.22 -1.72
CA SER A 40 13.72 -8.95 -2.07
C SER A 40 14.39 -7.96 -1.11
N SER A 41 13.62 -7.11 -0.43
CA SER A 41 14.11 -6.20 0.62
C SER A 41 14.14 -6.82 2.02
N GLY A 42 13.89 -8.14 2.14
CA GLY A 42 14.00 -8.89 3.39
C GLY A 42 12.73 -9.02 4.22
N ASN A 43 11.58 -8.55 3.72
CA ASN A 43 10.32 -8.68 4.44
C ASN A 43 9.67 -10.06 4.23
N SER A 44 8.92 -10.52 5.22
CA SER A 44 8.07 -11.72 5.14
C SER A 44 6.67 -11.32 4.69
N VAL A 45 6.28 -11.66 3.46
CA VAL A 45 5.04 -11.18 2.85
C VAL A 45 4.09 -12.34 2.56
N VAL A 46 2.79 -12.12 2.78
CA VAL A 46 1.72 -12.99 2.28
C VAL A 46 0.68 -12.13 1.54
N ILE A 47 0.21 -12.62 0.39
CA ILE A 47 -0.87 -11.99 -0.36
C ILE A 47 -2.21 -12.57 0.10
N SER A 48 -3.17 -11.67 0.37
CA SER A 48 -4.59 -11.98 0.51
C SER A 48 -5.39 -10.93 -0.27
N ALA A 49 -5.88 -11.28 -1.44
CA ALA A 49 -6.49 -10.32 -2.35
C ALA A 49 -7.71 -10.94 -3.07
N PRO A 50 -8.62 -10.15 -3.66
CA PRO A 50 -9.78 -10.66 -4.38
C PRO A 50 -9.39 -11.62 -5.51
N ALA A 51 -10.24 -12.63 -5.77
CA ALA A 51 -10.08 -13.54 -6.90
C ALA A 51 -10.10 -12.81 -8.24
N ASP A 52 -10.89 -11.75 -8.31
CA ASP A 52 -11.13 -10.91 -9.49
C ASP A 52 -11.04 -9.43 -9.12
N ASN A 53 -10.97 -8.57 -10.15
CA ASN A 53 -11.04 -7.12 -9.96
C ASN A 53 -12.33 -6.71 -9.24
N LYS A 54 -12.15 -5.90 -8.19
CA LYS A 54 -13.20 -5.32 -7.35
C LYS A 54 -13.06 -3.79 -7.22
N SER A 55 -12.53 -3.14 -8.26
CA SER A 55 -12.43 -1.66 -8.28
C SER A 55 -13.80 -1.01 -8.03
N GLY A 56 -13.79 0.11 -7.31
CA GLY A 56 -15.01 0.88 -7.02
C GLY A 56 -15.91 0.30 -5.92
N THR A 57 -15.48 -0.73 -5.20
CA THR A 57 -16.32 -1.39 -4.17
C THR A 57 -16.19 -0.79 -2.77
N GLY A 58 -15.30 0.18 -2.58
CA GLY A 58 -15.20 0.93 -1.33
C GLY A 58 -14.89 0.05 -0.12
N SER A 59 -15.76 0.11 0.88
CA SER A 59 -15.66 -0.70 2.11
C SER A 59 -16.60 -1.92 2.11
N SER A 60 -17.03 -2.40 0.93
CA SER A 60 -17.87 -3.59 0.83
C SER A 60 -17.19 -4.80 1.47
N ASP A 61 -17.97 -5.58 2.20
CA ASP A 61 -17.57 -6.83 2.87
C ASP A 61 -18.72 -7.84 2.74
N SER A 62 -18.42 -9.05 2.32
CA SER A 62 -19.40 -10.15 2.28
C SER A 62 -18.72 -11.51 2.40
N THR A 63 -19.49 -12.52 2.79
CA THR A 63 -19.02 -13.89 2.85
C THR A 63 -18.47 -14.32 1.49
N PRO A 64 -17.23 -14.85 1.42
CA PRO A 64 -16.67 -15.38 0.18
C PRO A 64 -17.53 -16.48 -0.44
N GLN A 65 -17.64 -16.50 -1.76
CA GLN A 65 -18.44 -17.45 -2.51
C GLN A 65 -17.54 -18.35 -3.36
N ILE A 66 -18.01 -19.55 -3.69
CA ILE A 66 -17.37 -20.45 -4.66
C ILE A 66 -17.15 -19.65 -5.96
N VAL A 67 -15.96 -19.78 -6.55
CA VAL A 67 -15.62 -19.14 -7.83
C VAL A 67 -16.60 -19.64 -8.91
N ASP A 68 -17.09 -18.76 -9.74
CA ASP A 68 -18.02 -19.13 -10.81
C ASP A 68 -17.39 -20.06 -11.86
N SER A 69 -18.12 -20.39 -12.91
CA SER A 69 -17.65 -21.33 -13.93
C SER A 69 -16.53 -20.75 -14.82
N SER A 70 -16.34 -19.43 -14.85
CA SER A 70 -15.29 -18.76 -15.64
C SER A 70 -13.90 -18.85 -15.01
N GLY A 71 -13.83 -19.14 -13.71
CA GLY A 71 -12.58 -19.13 -12.96
C GLY A 71 -12.16 -17.72 -12.48
N CYS A 72 -10.99 -17.63 -11.88
CA CYS A 72 -10.43 -16.35 -11.43
C CYS A 72 -9.87 -15.53 -12.60
N GLN A 73 -9.74 -14.22 -12.38
CA GLN A 73 -9.14 -13.26 -13.31
C GLN A 73 -7.81 -13.81 -13.89
N PHE A 74 -7.60 -13.58 -15.17
CA PHE A 74 -6.43 -14.06 -15.93
C PHE A 74 -6.21 -15.57 -15.88
N SER A 75 -7.30 -16.34 -15.78
CA SER A 75 -7.25 -17.82 -15.67
C SER A 75 -6.37 -18.33 -14.52
N SER A 76 -6.26 -17.52 -13.43
CA SER A 76 -5.38 -17.79 -12.31
C SER A 76 -5.89 -18.84 -11.34
N CYS A 77 -7.17 -19.23 -11.43
CA CYS A 77 -7.74 -20.44 -10.84
C CYS A 77 -8.85 -21.03 -11.75
N PRO A 78 -9.11 -22.32 -11.69
CA PRO A 78 -10.20 -22.96 -12.45
C PRO A 78 -11.58 -22.48 -11.99
N GLY A 79 -12.59 -22.59 -12.87
CA GLY A 79 -13.98 -22.46 -12.48
C GLY A 79 -14.37 -23.46 -11.38
N ARG A 80 -15.29 -23.05 -10.50
CA ARG A 80 -15.75 -23.83 -9.34
C ARG A 80 -14.68 -24.06 -8.27
N SER A 81 -13.57 -23.31 -8.31
CA SER A 81 -12.58 -23.30 -7.21
C SER A 81 -13.23 -22.87 -5.89
N PRO A 82 -12.67 -23.29 -4.74
CA PRO A 82 -13.15 -22.86 -3.41
C PRO A 82 -13.26 -21.34 -3.27
N ALA A 83 -14.08 -20.90 -2.33
CA ALA A 83 -14.27 -19.48 -2.02
C ALA A 83 -12.96 -18.76 -1.61
N ASN A 84 -12.03 -19.48 -1.02
CA ASN A 84 -10.66 -19.05 -0.71
C ASN A 84 -9.71 -20.13 -1.23
N GLY A 85 -8.58 -19.72 -1.78
CA GLY A 85 -7.58 -20.65 -2.29
C GLY A 85 -6.22 -20.00 -2.45
N TYR A 86 -5.26 -20.76 -2.91
CA TYR A 86 -3.88 -20.33 -3.05
C TYR A 86 -3.22 -20.92 -4.30
N ASN A 87 -2.08 -20.34 -4.66
CA ASN A 87 -1.24 -20.85 -5.72
C ASN A 87 -0.40 -22.01 -5.19
N VAL A 88 -0.54 -23.21 -5.80
CA VAL A 88 0.16 -24.42 -5.35
C VAL A 88 1.68 -24.34 -5.43
N SER A 89 2.22 -23.51 -6.34
CA SER A 89 3.66 -23.30 -6.48
C SER A 89 4.21 -22.24 -5.49
N ASN A 90 3.33 -21.41 -4.90
CA ASN A 90 3.68 -20.46 -3.86
C ASN A 90 2.48 -20.20 -2.95
N THR A 91 2.42 -20.93 -1.84
CA THR A 91 1.30 -20.86 -0.87
C THR A 91 1.12 -19.48 -0.22
N ARG A 92 2.08 -18.57 -0.38
CA ARG A 92 1.95 -17.17 0.07
C ARG A 92 1.10 -16.31 -0.85
N PHE A 93 0.64 -16.82 -1.99
CA PHE A 93 -0.29 -16.15 -2.90
C PHE A 93 -1.68 -16.72 -2.70
N ASN A 94 -2.56 -15.95 -2.05
CA ASN A 94 -3.90 -16.39 -1.69
C ASN A 94 -4.96 -15.47 -2.29
N TYR A 95 -6.06 -16.08 -2.78
CA TYR A 95 -7.24 -15.34 -3.21
C TYR A 95 -8.41 -15.55 -2.26
N VAL A 96 -9.27 -14.55 -2.23
CA VAL A 96 -10.58 -14.59 -1.57
C VAL A 96 -11.63 -14.15 -2.60
N ASN A 97 -12.58 -15.02 -2.94
CA ASN A 97 -13.62 -14.67 -3.91
C ASN A 97 -14.70 -13.79 -3.26
N SER A 98 -14.30 -12.56 -2.94
CA SER A 98 -15.09 -11.50 -2.32
C SER A 98 -14.38 -10.16 -2.51
N TYR A 99 -14.65 -9.21 -1.64
CA TYR A 99 -14.17 -7.83 -1.66
C TYR A 99 -12.77 -7.65 -1.04
N PRO A 100 -12.08 -6.53 -1.31
CA PRO A 100 -10.77 -6.21 -0.71
C PRO A 100 -10.79 -6.18 0.82
N VAL A 101 -11.84 -5.62 1.43
CA VAL A 101 -12.01 -5.64 2.89
C VAL A 101 -12.10 -7.07 3.42
N THR A 102 -12.90 -7.93 2.76
CA THR A 102 -13.03 -9.34 3.12
C THR A 102 -11.69 -10.07 2.97
N SER A 103 -10.92 -9.75 1.93
CA SER A 103 -9.59 -10.33 1.70
C SER A 103 -8.61 -9.95 2.81
N VAL A 104 -8.58 -8.68 3.23
CA VAL A 104 -7.74 -8.25 4.37
C VAL A 104 -8.19 -8.86 5.68
N LYS A 105 -9.51 -8.96 5.92
CA LYS A 105 -10.09 -9.63 7.08
C LYS A 105 -9.64 -11.09 7.17
N TYR A 106 -9.75 -11.84 6.07
CA TYR A 106 -9.27 -13.21 5.97
C TYR A 106 -7.75 -13.29 6.18
N GLY A 107 -7.01 -12.39 5.56
CA GLY A 107 -5.56 -12.28 5.70
C GLY A 107 -5.10 -12.09 7.14
N ILE A 108 -5.74 -11.18 7.88
CA ILE A 108 -5.41 -10.91 9.30
C ILE A 108 -5.83 -12.06 10.20
N ALA A 109 -7.04 -12.61 9.99
CA ALA A 109 -7.63 -13.61 10.90
C ALA A 109 -7.12 -15.03 10.66
N THR A 110 -6.76 -15.38 9.43
CA THR A 110 -6.40 -16.75 9.01
C THR A 110 -4.95 -16.86 8.54
N LEU A 111 -4.57 -16.11 7.51
CA LEU A 111 -3.26 -16.29 6.89
C LEU A 111 -2.12 -15.75 7.78
N ALA A 112 -2.32 -14.63 8.45
CA ALA A 112 -1.26 -14.07 9.31
C ALA A 112 -0.89 -15.02 10.49
N PRO A 113 -1.84 -15.61 11.22
CA PRO A 113 -1.51 -16.67 12.19
C PRO A 113 -0.76 -17.86 11.57
N GLU A 114 -1.16 -18.30 10.36
CA GLU A 114 -0.54 -19.44 9.68
C GLU A 114 0.91 -19.16 9.26
N PHE A 115 1.16 -18.01 8.61
CA PHE A 115 2.46 -17.68 8.02
C PHE A 115 3.40 -16.92 8.93
N PHE A 116 2.86 -16.20 9.91
CA PHE A 116 3.60 -15.28 10.79
C PHE A 116 3.52 -15.64 12.27
N ASN A 117 2.74 -16.65 12.61
CA ASN A 117 2.48 -17.03 14.01
C ASN A 117 1.89 -15.88 14.86
N GLY A 118 1.13 -14.98 14.22
CA GLY A 118 0.50 -13.81 14.86
C GLY A 118 -0.03 -12.81 13.86
N LYS A 119 -0.38 -11.60 14.33
CA LYS A 119 -0.83 -10.51 13.44
C LYS A 119 0.31 -10.01 12.55
N PRO A 120 0.00 -9.49 11.34
CA PRO A 120 1.02 -8.80 10.56
C PRO A 120 1.41 -7.49 11.27
N ALA A 121 2.65 -7.06 11.06
CA ALA A 121 3.14 -5.78 11.58
C ALA A 121 2.59 -4.58 10.78
N LEU A 122 2.29 -4.82 9.50
CA LEU A 122 1.78 -3.82 8.56
C LEU A 122 0.87 -4.50 7.54
N VAL A 123 -0.19 -3.79 7.13
CA VAL A 123 -0.97 -4.12 5.92
C VAL A 123 -0.64 -3.11 4.84
N VAL A 124 -0.36 -3.58 3.63
CA VAL A 124 -0.20 -2.73 2.45
C VAL A 124 -1.20 -3.15 1.39
N ALA A 125 -1.86 -2.18 0.74
CA ALA A 125 -2.83 -2.43 -0.31
C ALA A 125 -2.43 -1.73 -1.61
N GLY A 126 -2.42 -2.44 -2.73
CA GLY A 126 -2.04 -1.94 -4.05
C GLY A 126 -0.68 -2.48 -4.54
N PRO A 127 0.05 -1.72 -5.41
CA PRO A 127 -0.34 -0.45 -6.04
C PRO A 127 -1.53 -0.59 -6.99
N ASN A 128 -2.60 0.15 -6.72
CA ASN A 128 -3.80 0.19 -7.55
C ASN A 128 -3.51 0.70 -8.97
N VAL A 129 -4.19 0.14 -9.95
CA VAL A 129 -4.24 0.65 -11.31
C VAL A 129 -5.21 1.84 -11.37
N GLY A 130 -4.67 3.03 -11.37
CA GLY A 130 -5.40 4.29 -11.26
C GLY A 130 -5.22 4.98 -9.91
N SER A 131 -5.25 6.31 -9.91
CA SER A 131 -5.08 7.12 -8.70
C SER A 131 -6.33 7.11 -7.81
N ASN A 132 -6.13 7.15 -6.50
CA ASN A 132 -7.19 7.28 -5.49
C ASN A 132 -7.04 8.62 -4.75
N LEU A 133 -7.44 9.72 -5.40
CA LEU A 133 -7.28 11.11 -4.96
C LEU A 133 -8.59 11.70 -4.44
N GLY A 134 -8.52 12.47 -3.38
CA GLY A 134 -9.66 13.22 -2.86
C GLY A 134 -10.86 12.33 -2.55
N SER A 135 -12.04 12.66 -3.09
CA SER A 135 -13.28 11.92 -2.87
C SER A 135 -13.27 10.47 -3.42
N THR A 136 -12.35 10.14 -4.34
CA THR A 136 -12.20 8.77 -4.85
C THR A 136 -11.83 7.79 -3.72
N THR A 137 -11.19 8.25 -2.63
CA THR A 137 -10.91 7.43 -1.45
C THR A 137 -12.16 6.75 -0.88
N LEU A 138 -13.33 7.37 -1.01
CA LEU A 138 -14.59 6.87 -0.46
C LEU A 138 -15.06 5.58 -1.16
N ILE A 139 -14.84 5.49 -2.48
CA ILE A 139 -15.27 4.36 -3.32
C ILE A 139 -14.13 3.40 -3.65
N SER A 140 -12.88 3.72 -3.33
CA SER A 140 -11.73 2.87 -3.58
C SER A 140 -11.74 1.61 -2.71
N GLY A 141 -11.62 0.44 -3.35
CA GLY A 141 -11.44 -0.83 -2.65
C GLY A 141 -10.05 -0.95 -2.00
N THR A 142 -9.01 -0.40 -2.65
CA THR A 142 -7.64 -0.31 -2.11
C THR A 142 -7.62 0.48 -0.80
N VAL A 143 -8.24 1.68 -0.79
CA VAL A 143 -8.37 2.50 0.44
C VAL A 143 -9.29 1.82 1.46
N GLY A 144 -10.36 1.14 1.01
CA GLY A 144 -11.23 0.35 1.87
C GLY A 144 -10.48 -0.74 2.63
N ALA A 145 -9.62 -1.48 1.95
CA ALA A 145 -8.75 -2.51 2.54
C ALA A 145 -7.81 -1.93 3.62
N ALA A 146 -7.10 -0.83 3.30
CA ALA A 146 -6.20 -0.16 4.25
C ALA A 146 -6.96 0.45 5.44
N SER A 147 -8.12 1.08 5.18
CA SER A 147 -8.99 1.66 6.23
C SER A 147 -9.51 0.58 7.19
N TYR A 148 -9.96 -0.57 6.67
CA TYR A 148 -10.37 -1.70 7.52
C TYR A 148 -9.20 -2.19 8.37
N ALA A 149 -8.02 -2.39 7.80
CA ALA A 149 -6.84 -2.84 8.53
C ALA A 149 -6.50 -1.89 9.69
N ALA A 150 -6.46 -0.58 9.43
CA ALA A 150 -6.09 0.43 10.42
C ALA A 150 -7.15 0.67 11.49
N SER A 151 -8.44 0.48 11.18
CA SER A 151 -9.55 0.65 12.14
C SER A 151 -9.86 -0.68 12.86
N THR A 152 -10.70 -1.50 12.25
CA THR A 152 -11.22 -2.74 12.86
C THR A 152 -10.15 -3.82 12.98
N GLY A 153 -9.25 -3.92 12.01
CA GLY A 153 -8.14 -4.89 12.04
C GLY A 153 -7.10 -4.60 13.12
N GLY A 154 -6.97 -3.34 13.53
CA GLY A 154 -6.01 -2.88 14.54
C GLY A 154 -4.55 -3.06 14.09
N VAL A 155 -4.28 -2.95 12.78
CA VAL A 155 -2.95 -3.08 12.17
C VAL A 155 -2.66 -1.82 11.35
N PRO A 156 -1.51 -1.16 11.51
CA PRO A 156 -1.11 -0.03 10.67
C PRO A 156 -1.23 -0.37 9.19
N ALA A 157 -1.64 0.59 8.35
CA ALA A 157 -1.86 0.29 6.93
C ALA A 157 -1.46 1.42 5.99
N ILE A 158 -1.11 1.04 4.75
CA ILE A 158 -0.80 1.95 3.64
C ILE A 158 -1.61 1.52 2.41
N ALA A 159 -2.30 2.47 1.77
CA ALA A 159 -2.89 2.31 0.45
C ALA A 159 -1.97 2.96 -0.59
N PHE A 160 -1.58 2.22 -1.60
CA PHE A 160 -0.76 2.70 -2.72
C PHE A 160 -1.56 2.69 -4.02
N SER A 161 -1.43 3.75 -4.81
CA SER A 161 -2.11 3.88 -6.10
C SER A 161 -1.21 4.57 -7.12
N GLY A 162 -1.27 4.16 -8.38
CA GLY A 162 -0.44 4.72 -9.44
C GLY A 162 -1.28 5.20 -10.62
N SER A 163 -0.95 6.36 -11.20
CA SER A 163 -1.73 6.95 -12.30
C SER A 163 -1.46 6.33 -13.67
N SER A 164 -0.40 5.52 -13.81
CA SER A 164 -0.08 4.81 -15.06
C SER A 164 -0.49 3.35 -15.02
N GLY A 165 -0.73 2.80 -16.20
CA GLY A 165 -0.92 1.38 -16.41
C GLY A 165 -2.36 0.99 -16.71
N SER A 166 -2.54 -0.29 -16.89
CA SER A 166 -3.82 -0.97 -17.05
C SER A 166 -3.74 -2.30 -16.30
N GLN A 167 -4.90 -2.89 -16.00
CA GLN A 167 -4.95 -4.22 -15.40
C GLN A 167 -4.42 -5.26 -16.38
N ILE A 168 -3.33 -5.91 -16.02
CA ILE A 168 -2.66 -6.93 -16.83
C ILE A 168 -2.25 -8.12 -15.99
N ALA A 169 -2.13 -9.28 -16.65
CA ALA A 169 -1.82 -10.52 -15.98
C ALA A 169 -0.42 -10.51 -15.33
N TRP A 170 -0.30 -11.14 -14.19
CA TRP A 170 0.95 -11.37 -13.47
C TRP A 170 2.03 -12.10 -14.30
N THR A 171 1.64 -12.77 -15.38
CA THR A 171 2.53 -13.46 -16.33
C THR A 171 3.08 -12.54 -17.41
N THR A 172 2.68 -11.27 -17.45
CA THR A 172 3.14 -10.30 -18.46
C THR A 172 4.66 -10.11 -18.41
N SER A 173 5.31 -10.28 -19.54
CA SER A 173 6.75 -10.10 -19.70
C SER A 173 7.05 -9.40 -21.04
N PRO A 174 7.92 -8.39 -21.07
CA PRO A 174 8.63 -7.81 -19.92
C PRO A 174 7.69 -7.03 -18.98
N VAL A 175 8.07 -6.91 -17.70
CA VAL A 175 7.34 -6.10 -16.72
C VAL A 175 7.38 -4.64 -17.15
N PRO A 176 6.24 -3.95 -17.30
CA PRO A 176 6.21 -2.55 -17.66
C PRO A 176 6.94 -1.66 -16.65
N VAL A 177 7.56 -0.59 -17.14
CA VAL A 177 8.36 0.35 -16.33
C VAL A 177 7.57 0.89 -15.14
N TYR A 178 6.31 1.28 -15.34
CA TYR A 178 5.48 1.83 -14.27
C TYR A 178 5.30 0.86 -13.10
N SER A 179 5.09 -0.43 -13.39
CA SER A 179 4.88 -1.45 -12.35
C SER A 179 6.13 -1.64 -11.49
N SER A 180 7.32 -1.72 -12.12
CA SER A 180 8.61 -1.81 -11.43
C SER A 180 8.91 -0.55 -10.61
N VAL A 181 8.63 0.63 -11.16
CA VAL A 181 8.85 1.92 -10.47
C VAL A 181 7.92 2.03 -9.26
N TYR A 182 6.63 1.74 -9.42
CA TYR A 182 5.67 1.81 -8.31
C TYR A 182 5.98 0.81 -7.21
N ALA A 183 6.35 -0.43 -7.56
CA ALA A 183 6.79 -1.42 -6.59
C ALA A 183 8.01 -0.96 -5.80
N THR A 184 9.01 -0.35 -6.46
CA THR A 184 10.21 0.19 -5.80
C THR A 184 9.85 1.34 -4.87
N LEU A 185 9.02 2.29 -5.31
CA LEU A 185 8.59 3.44 -4.48
C LEU A 185 7.78 3.01 -3.28
N ALA A 186 6.83 2.09 -3.48
CA ALA A 186 6.01 1.53 -2.39
C ALA A 186 6.89 0.80 -1.37
N THR A 187 7.88 0.02 -1.82
CA THR A 187 8.86 -0.64 -0.94
C THR A 187 9.72 0.37 -0.19
N THR A 188 10.18 1.43 -0.85
CA THR A 188 11.00 2.49 -0.23
C THR A 188 10.24 3.15 0.93
N LEU A 189 8.98 3.56 0.72
CA LEU A 189 8.18 4.18 1.79
C LEU A 189 7.83 3.17 2.88
N THR A 190 7.48 1.92 2.51
CA THR A 190 7.20 0.85 3.46
C THR A 190 8.38 0.60 4.38
N ASN A 191 9.58 0.42 3.84
CA ASN A 191 10.79 0.17 4.64
C ASN A 191 11.15 1.40 5.49
N ALA A 192 11.06 2.62 4.94
CA ALA A 192 11.31 3.84 5.72
C ALA A 192 10.37 3.97 6.93
N LEU A 193 9.12 3.49 6.83
CA LEU A 193 8.20 3.44 7.97
C LEU A 193 8.58 2.31 8.93
N LEU A 194 8.91 1.12 8.44
CA LEU A 194 9.29 -0.03 9.25
C LEU A 194 10.62 0.14 9.99
N ASP A 195 11.52 0.99 9.48
CA ASP A 195 12.78 1.34 10.14
C ASP A 195 12.58 2.27 11.36
N THR A 196 11.34 2.72 11.60
CA THR A 196 11.00 3.52 12.78
C THR A 196 10.54 2.64 13.96
N SER A 197 10.47 3.24 15.16
CA SER A 197 9.92 2.55 16.33
C SER A 197 8.42 2.28 16.19
N THR A 198 7.94 1.17 16.76
CA THR A 198 6.51 0.89 16.92
C THR A 198 5.88 1.80 17.99
N PRO A 199 4.57 2.14 17.89
CA PRO A 199 3.68 1.80 16.78
C PRO A 199 4.07 2.54 15.50
N TYR A 200 4.02 1.86 14.35
CA TYR A 200 4.40 2.47 13.06
C TYR A 200 3.51 3.65 12.67
N LEU A 201 2.22 3.56 12.92
CA LEU A 201 1.26 4.66 12.73
C LEU A 201 0.40 4.82 13.99
N PRO A 202 -0.17 6.02 14.24
CA PRO A 202 -1.19 6.20 15.27
C PRO A 202 -2.40 5.29 15.04
N ALA A 203 -3.12 4.98 16.10
CA ALA A 203 -4.35 4.17 16.02
C ALA A 203 -5.37 4.80 15.06
N SER A 204 -6.03 3.97 14.27
CA SER A 204 -7.02 4.38 13.25
C SER A 204 -6.50 5.37 12.20
N VAL A 205 -5.20 5.35 11.94
CA VAL A 205 -4.54 6.10 10.87
C VAL A 205 -4.03 5.14 9.81
N TYR A 206 -4.27 5.49 8.55
CA TYR A 206 -3.65 4.87 7.39
C TYR A 206 -2.92 5.92 6.54
N LEU A 207 -2.01 5.52 5.69
CA LEU A 207 -1.43 6.40 4.68
C LEU A 207 -2.12 6.16 3.34
N ASN A 208 -2.53 7.25 2.65
CA ASN A 208 -2.92 7.22 1.25
C ASN A 208 -1.78 7.76 0.40
N VAL A 209 -1.23 6.94 -0.47
CA VAL A 209 -0.03 7.26 -1.25
C VAL A 209 -0.36 7.14 -2.73
N ASN A 210 -0.20 8.25 -3.47
CA ASN A 210 -0.45 8.26 -4.90
C ASN A 210 0.82 8.61 -5.68
N PHE A 211 1.16 7.77 -6.64
CA PHE A 211 2.27 7.96 -7.56
C PHE A 211 1.80 8.69 -8.81
N PRO A 212 2.51 9.74 -9.27
CA PRO A 212 2.25 10.34 -10.57
C PRO A 212 2.61 9.37 -11.71
N SER A 213 2.36 9.78 -12.94
CA SER A 213 2.68 8.95 -14.11
C SER A 213 4.16 8.55 -14.14
N ALA A 214 4.39 7.24 -14.26
CA ALA A 214 5.72 6.64 -14.41
C ALA A 214 5.95 6.20 -15.85
N SER A 215 5.86 7.14 -16.80
CA SER A 215 6.04 6.89 -18.25
C SER A 215 7.07 7.83 -18.85
N ALA A 216 7.66 7.42 -19.98
CA ALA A 216 8.59 8.25 -20.73
C ALA A 216 7.95 9.50 -21.35
N SER A 217 6.62 9.48 -21.54
CA SER A 217 5.82 10.59 -22.04
C SER A 217 5.41 11.59 -20.96
N ALA A 218 5.64 11.28 -19.68
CA ALA A 218 5.41 12.24 -18.60
C ALA A 218 6.39 13.42 -18.74
N SER A 219 5.93 14.63 -18.41
CA SER A 219 6.67 15.89 -18.57
C SER A 219 8.07 15.90 -17.91
N ALA A 220 8.33 15.01 -16.96
CA ALA A 220 9.61 14.88 -16.26
C ALA A 220 10.31 13.54 -16.50
N SER A 221 9.89 12.73 -17.47
CA SER A 221 10.44 11.38 -17.74
C SER A 221 10.60 10.55 -16.45
N CYS A 222 9.53 10.40 -15.68
CA CYS A 222 9.50 9.71 -14.38
C CYS A 222 9.61 8.17 -14.56
N THR A 223 10.71 7.71 -15.14
CA THR A 223 10.95 6.30 -15.48
C THR A 223 11.90 5.59 -14.54
N SER A 224 12.44 6.28 -13.54
CA SER A 224 13.30 5.72 -12.50
C SER A 224 12.83 6.17 -11.13
N ALA A 225 12.72 5.24 -10.18
CA ALA A 225 12.32 5.54 -8.81
C ALA A 225 13.20 6.61 -8.12
N THR A 226 14.46 6.73 -8.52
CA THR A 226 15.40 7.73 -7.97
C THR A 226 15.04 9.18 -8.30
N LYS A 227 14.15 9.42 -9.25
CA LYS A 227 13.68 10.75 -9.62
C LYS A 227 12.51 11.24 -8.75
N PHE A 228 11.86 10.33 -8.03
CA PHE A 228 10.65 10.65 -7.29
C PHE A 228 10.97 11.25 -5.92
N LYS A 229 10.14 12.21 -5.52
CA LYS A 229 10.18 12.87 -4.20
C LYS A 229 8.85 12.69 -3.51
N PHE A 230 8.87 12.23 -2.27
CA PHE A 230 7.66 12.07 -1.46
C PHE A 230 7.31 13.38 -0.77
N VAL A 231 6.04 13.77 -0.80
CA VAL A 231 5.55 15.04 -0.26
C VAL A 231 4.37 14.76 0.66
N LEU A 232 4.46 15.26 1.90
CA LEU A 232 3.35 15.19 2.83
C LEU A 232 2.18 16.02 2.29
N SER A 233 1.00 15.42 2.24
CA SER A 233 -0.18 16.01 1.61
C SER A 233 -1.44 15.77 2.43
N ARG A 234 -2.54 16.31 1.96
CA ARG A 234 -3.88 16.07 2.48
C ARG A 234 -4.79 15.49 1.40
N VAL A 235 -5.77 14.68 1.82
CA VAL A 235 -6.75 14.04 0.93
C VAL A 235 -7.64 15.09 0.26
N ASN A 236 -8.28 15.95 1.05
CA ASN A 236 -9.29 16.89 0.59
C ASN A 236 -8.79 18.34 0.60
N ALA A 237 -9.35 19.18 -0.26
CA ALA A 237 -9.13 20.61 -0.17
C ALA A 237 -9.63 21.18 1.17
N ALA A 238 -8.88 22.11 1.74
CA ALA A 238 -9.31 22.79 2.96
C ALA A 238 -10.36 23.86 2.64
N SER A 239 -11.33 24.00 3.54
CA SER A 239 -12.29 25.11 3.60
C SER A 239 -11.87 26.11 4.68
N GLY A 240 -12.58 27.23 4.79
CA GLY A 240 -12.34 28.22 5.84
C GLY A 240 -12.51 27.69 7.27
N SER A 241 -13.27 26.61 7.47
CA SER A 241 -13.47 25.94 8.76
C SER A 241 -12.51 24.78 9.01
N THR A 242 -11.68 24.41 8.04
CA THR A 242 -10.73 23.29 8.20
C THR A 242 -9.62 23.68 9.15
N ALA A 243 -9.42 22.92 10.23
CA ALA A 243 -8.32 23.09 11.17
C ALA A 243 -6.96 23.13 10.45
N ALA A 244 -5.98 23.79 11.05
CA ALA A 244 -4.62 23.82 10.52
C ALA A 244 -4.03 22.40 10.44
N ASP A 245 -3.21 22.18 9.43
CA ASP A 245 -2.39 20.99 9.30
C ASP A 245 -1.08 21.13 10.12
N VAL A 246 -0.29 20.05 10.16
CA VAL A 246 1.06 20.13 10.75
C VAL A 246 1.90 21.19 10.02
N SER A 247 2.70 21.96 10.79
CA SER A 247 3.60 22.94 10.20
C SER A 247 4.80 22.24 9.54
N THR A 248 4.92 22.41 8.23
CA THR A 248 6.05 21.91 7.44
C THR A 248 6.19 22.72 6.15
N CYS A 249 7.36 22.73 5.52
CA CYS A 249 7.62 23.44 4.28
C CYS A 249 7.21 24.94 4.31
N GLY A 250 7.31 25.58 5.47
CA GLY A 250 6.94 26.99 5.67
C GLY A 250 5.43 27.26 5.72
N SER A 251 4.58 26.24 5.82
CA SER A 251 3.11 26.39 5.83
C SER A 251 2.47 25.54 6.93
N THR A 252 1.31 25.97 7.41
CA THR A 252 0.38 25.20 8.24
C THR A 252 -0.78 24.64 7.42
N ARG A 253 -0.65 24.62 6.09
CA ARG A 253 -1.61 24.07 5.16
C ARG A 253 -0.88 23.17 4.16
N LEU A 254 -1.13 21.86 4.25
CA LEU A 254 -0.57 20.89 3.33
C LEU A 254 -1.18 21.04 1.92
N PRO A 255 -0.42 20.76 0.85
CA PRO A 255 -0.97 20.64 -0.48
C PRO A 255 -1.92 19.43 -0.55
N THR A 256 -2.93 19.50 -1.41
CA THR A 256 -3.78 18.33 -1.68
C THR A 256 -3.01 17.27 -2.46
N GLU A 257 -3.44 16.02 -2.36
CA GLU A 257 -2.89 14.91 -3.17
C GLU A 257 -2.88 15.25 -4.66
N SER A 258 -4.00 15.81 -5.16
CA SER A 258 -4.14 16.21 -6.57
C SER A 258 -3.12 17.28 -6.97
N ASN A 259 -2.85 18.25 -6.09
CA ASN A 259 -1.82 19.27 -6.34
C ASN A 259 -0.43 18.65 -6.39
N VAL A 260 -0.13 17.71 -5.48
CA VAL A 260 1.19 17.05 -5.44
C VAL A 260 1.44 16.26 -6.72
N VAL A 261 0.54 15.35 -7.07
CA VAL A 261 0.73 14.50 -8.26
C VAL A 261 0.56 15.26 -9.58
N GLY A 262 -0.15 16.39 -9.57
CA GLY A 262 -0.32 17.29 -10.72
C GLY A 262 0.82 18.29 -10.90
N THR A 263 1.69 18.47 -9.91
CA THR A 263 2.85 19.36 -10.03
C THR A 263 3.87 18.77 -11.01
N SER A 264 4.39 19.61 -11.91
CA SER A 264 5.40 19.16 -12.87
C SER A 264 6.62 18.61 -12.16
N GLY A 265 6.95 17.37 -12.44
CA GLY A 265 8.00 16.61 -11.76
C GLY A 265 7.52 15.21 -11.39
N CYS A 266 8.31 14.51 -10.56
CA CYS A 266 8.00 13.16 -10.09
C CYS A 266 7.66 13.22 -8.58
N TYR A 267 6.53 13.84 -8.24
CA TYR A 267 6.11 14.03 -6.84
C TYR A 267 5.06 13.03 -6.43
N VAL A 268 5.34 12.28 -5.36
CA VAL A 268 4.45 11.29 -4.73
C VAL A 268 3.70 11.95 -3.59
N SER A 269 2.39 11.88 -3.58
CA SER A 269 1.60 12.35 -2.44
C SER A 269 1.58 11.31 -1.32
N VAL A 270 1.75 11.77 -0.07
CA VAL A 270 1.65 10.94 1.14
C VAL A 270 0.68 11.64 2.09
N SER A 271 -0.57 11.18 2.12
CA SER A 271 -1.60 11.75 2.99
C SER A 271 -1.84 10.90 4.22
N VAL A 272 -2.01 11.56 5.36
CA VAL A 272 -2.33 10.92 6.64
C VAL A 272 -3.84 10.84 6.77
N GLY A 273 -4.39 9.67 6.50
CA GLY A 273 -5.83 9.42 6.46
C GLY A 273 -6.41 8.97 7.81
N ASN A 274 -7.64 9.36 8.07
CA ASN A 274 -8.46 8.81 9.14
C ASN A 274 -9.19 7.56 8.64
N ALA A 275 -8.94 6.42 9.23
CA ALA A 275 -9.47 5.14 8.77
C ALA A 275 -11.00 5.01 8.88
N ALA A 276 -11.66 5.77 9.75
CA ALA A 276 -13.12 5.73 9.89
C ALA A 276 -13.82 6.54 8.80
N THR A 277 -13.23 7.66 8.37
CA THR A 277 -13.86 8.58 7.40
C THR A 277 -13.25 8.51 6.01
N LYS A 278 -12.07 7.90 5.86
CA LYS A 278 -11.21 7.89 4.67
C LYS A 278 -10.76 9.30 4.22
N GLY A 279 -11.02 10.32 5.02
CA GLY A 279 -10.57 11.69 4.83
C GLY A 279 -9.30 11.98 5.61
N ASP A 280 -9.00 13.28 5.78
CA ASP A 280 -7.81 13.74 6.47
C ASP A 280 -7.81 13.42 7.96
N SER A 281 -6.66 13.08 8.49
CA SER A 281 -6.43 12.92 9.92
C SER A 281 -6.03 14.27 10.56
N THR A 282 -5.80 14.27 11.87
CA THR A 282 -5.48 15.48 12.64
C THR A 282 -4.03 15.95 12.42
N ALA A 283 -3.75 17.24 12.69
CA ALA A 283 -2.40 17.78 12.68
C ALA A 283 -1.44 17.02 13.62
N ALA A 284 -1.94 16.54 14.75
CA ALA A 284 -1.16 15.70 15.68
C ALA A 284 -0.71 14.40 15.05
N ASN A 285 -1.61 13.69 14.35
CA ASN A 285 -1.26 12.46 13.63
C ASN A 285 -0.34 12.73 12.43
N GLN A 286 -0.56 13.86 11.72
CA GLN A 286 0.32 14.31 10.64
C GLN A 286 1.74 14.57 11.18
N ALA A 287 1.88 15.18 12.37
CA ALA A 287 3.17 15.44 12.99
C ALA A 287 3.93 14.16 13.37
N VAL A 288 3.23 13.11 13.84
CA VAL A 288 3.83 11.80 14.09
C VAL A 288 4.39 11.21 12.80
N VAL A 289 3.61 11.22 11.72
CA VAL A 289 4.05 10.68 10.41
C VAL A 289 5.19 11.50 9.82
N LEU A 290 5.09 12.85 9.89
CA LEU A 290 6.18 13.73 9.47
C LEU A 290 7.48 13.40 10.20
N GLY A 291 7.43 13.19 11.52
CA GLY A 291 8.60 12.82 12.32
C GLY A 291 9.20 11.48 11.91
N LYS A 292 8.35 10.47 11.64
CA LYS A 292 8.80 9.13 11.22
C LYS A 292 9.43 9.12 9.83
N LEU A 293 8.86 9.88 8.90
CA LEU A 293 9.26 9.88 7.49
C LEU A 293 10.10 11.10 7.09
N LYS A 294 10.57 11.90 8.04
CA LYS A 294 11.32 13.17 7.78
C LYS A 294 12.54 12.98 6.87
N GLY A 295 13.18 11.80 6.90
CA GLY A 295 14.33 11.49 6.04
C GLY A 295 13.95 11.18 4.59
N LEU A 296 12.67 10.93 4.31
CA LEU A 296 12.13 10.60 3.00
C LEU A 296 11.32 11.77 2.40
N LEU A 297 10.61 12.53 3.25
CA LEU A 297 9.72 13.59 2.81
C LEU A 297 10.48 14.83 2.37
N SER A 298 9.96 15.51 1.35
CA SER A 298 10.46 16.75 0.78
C SER A 298 9.31 17.74 0.57
N CYS A 299 9.66 18.98 0.23
CA CYS A 299 8.69 20.00 -0.12
C CYS A 299 8.48 20.07 -1.64
N LEU A 300 7.31 20.58 -2.06
CA LEU A 300 7.14 21.04 -3.45
C LEU A 300 8.03 22.27 -3.70
N PRO A 301 8.38 22.56 -4.97
CA PRO A 301 9.18 23.70 -5.34
C PRO A 301 8.48 25.03 -5.04
#